data_f9138d5f26d646330a7c7ef13893c4f6
#
_entry.id   f9138d5f26d646330a7c7ef13893c4f6
#
_cell.length_a   1.000
_cell.length_b   1.000
_cell.length_c   1.000
_cell.angle_alpha   90.00
_cell.angle_beta   90.00
_cell.angle_gamma   90.00
#
_symmetry.space_group_name_H-M   'P 1'
#
loop_
_entity.id
_entity.type
_entity.pdbx_description
1 polymer ?
#
loop_
_entity_poly.entity_id
_entity_poly.type
_entity_poly.pdbx_seq_one_letter_code
_entity_poly.pdbx_strand_id
1 'polypeptide(L)'
;HFNHAFADATLALKEKHGLSPADVKSMTARIHEDQSNVVCEPEANKMHPQNAYDAQFSVHYIMSASMTRGQFTLDELEDDALRDPTILDLCSKSGYEIDPDSAYPKYYSGEVVIETTDGRTLSHREAINRGSPDNPVSQGDLEAKFFANATRTVSREKAEAVKAAVMSLEIHDNLNT
;
A
#
# COMPACT_ATOMS: atom_id res chain seq x y z
N HIS A 1 0.63 8.63 1.93
CA HIS A 1 0.02 8.81 0.60
C HIS A 1 1.02 8.54 -0.52
N PHE A 2 2.29 8.94 -0.37
CA PHE A 2 3.36 8.71 -1.37
C PHE A 2 3.56 7.23 -1.73
N ASN A 3 3.17 6.33 -0.86
CA ASN A 3 3.37 4.89 -1.03
C ASN A 3 2.17 4.13 -1.62
N HIS A 4 0.98 4.75 -1.75
CA HIS A 4 -0.24 4.03 -2.13
C HIS A 4 -0.14 3.42 -3.52
N ALA A 5 0.39 4.16 -4.50
CA ALA A 5 0.55 3.66 -5.87
C ALA A 5 1.46 2.42 -5.93
N PHE A 6 2.48 2.34 -5.07
CA PHE A 6 3.40 1.20 -5.04
C PHE A 6 2.79 -0.04 -4.39
N ALA A 7 1.93 0.15 -3.36
CA ALA A 7 1.14 -0.95 -2.80
C ALA A 7 0.19 -1.51 -3.86
N ASP A 8 -0.61 -0.65 -4.49
CA ASP A 8 -1.59 -1.04 -5.52
C ASP A 8 -0.91 -1.69 -6.72
N ALA A 9 0.20 -1.13 -7.22
CA ALA A 9 0.97 -1.70 -8.33
C ALA A 9 1.55 -3.09 -8.00
N THR A 10 2.07 -3.27 -6.79
CA THR A 10 2.61 -4.57 -6.35
C THR A 10 1.51 -5.62 -6.25
N LEU A 11 0.37 -5.25 -5.67
CA LEU A 11 -0.80 -6.14 -5.56
C LEU A 11 -1.35 -6.53 -6.93
N ALA A 12 -1.43 -5.58 -7.86
CA ALA A 12 -1.86 -5.83 -9.23
C ALA A 12 -0.92 -6.82 -9.96
N LEU A 13 0.41 -6.65 -9.81
CA LEU A 13 1.38 -7.58 -10.39
C LEU A 13 1.27 -8.97 -9.78
N LYS A 14 1.16 -9.05 -8.44
CA LYS A 14 0.97 -10.30 -7.71
C LYS A 14 -0.26 -11.07 -8.20
N GLU A 15 -1.40 -10.40 -8.26
CA GLU A 15 -2.66 -11.01 -8.68
C GLU A 15 -2.62 -11.43 -10.16
N LYS A 16 -2.22 -10.52 -11.04
CA LYS A 16 -2.21 -10.74 -12.50
C LYS A 16 -1.30 -11.90 -12.93
N HIS A 17 -0.17 -12.08 -12.25
CA HIS A 17 0.85 -13.06 -12.63
C HIS A 17 0.98 -14.23 -11.67
N GLY A 18 0.17 -14.28 -10.60
CA GLY A 18 0.19 -15.34 -9.59
C GLY A 18 1.53 -15.40 -8.82
N LEU A 19 2.16 -14.25 -8.57
CA LEU A 19 3.49 -14.20 -7.96
C LEU A 19 3.46 -14.54 -6.47
N SER A 20 4.49 -15.26 -6.05
CA SER A 20 4.85 -15.46 -4.65
C SER A 20 6.18 -14.76 -4.33
N PRO A 21 6.53 -14.56 -3.06
CA PRO A 21 7.84 -14.01 -2.68
C PRO A 21 9.03 -14.74 -3.29
N ALA A 22 8.93 -16.07 -3.46
CA ALA A 22 9.98 -16.92 -4.03
C ALA A 22 10.24 -16.65 -5.53
N ASP A 23 9.26 -16.11 -6.23
CA ASP A 23 9.38 -15.77 -7.65
C ASP A 23 10.11 -14.44 -7.88
N VAL A 24 10.32 -13.65 -6.83
CA VAL A 24 10.91 -12.31 -6.92
C VAL A 24 12.43 -12.38 -6.81
N LYS A 25 13.12 -11.92 -7.84
CA LYS A 25 14.57 -11.69 -7.84
C LYS A 25 14.91 -10.28 -7.35
N SER A 26 14.19 -9.26 -7.86
CA SER A 26 14.29 -7.87 -7.39
C SER A 26 12.99 -7.11 -7.66
N MET A 27 12.78 -6.03 -6.90
CA MET A 27 11.67 -5.07 -7.09
C MET A 27 12.23 -3.66 -7.15
N THR A 28 11.78 -2.85 -8.10
CA THR A 28 12.20 -1.46 -8.25
C THR A 28 10.99 -0.54 -8.26
N ALA A 29 10.95 0.43 -7.36
CA ALA A 29 9.97 1.52 -7.37
C ALA A 29 10.46 2.64 -8.30
N ARG A 30 9.68 3.00 -9.32
CA ARG A 30 9.92 4.19 -10.13
C ARG A 30 9.09 5.34 -9.58
N ILE A 31 9.75 6.34 -9.02
CA ILE A 31 9.16 7.35 -8.14
C ILE A 31 9.68 8.75 -8.46
N HIS A 32 8.86 9.79 -8.23
CA HIS A 32 9.31 11.17 -8.35
C HIS A 32 10.36 11.53 -7.28
N GLU A 33 11.32 12.38 -7.64
CA GLU A 33 12.42 12.80 -6.77
C GLU A 33 11.96 13.35 -5.42
N ASP A 34 10.97 14.25 -5.41
CA ASP A 34 10.46 14.83 -4.15
C ASP A 34 9.83 13.78 -3.21
N GLN A 35 9.20 12.75 -3.78
CA GLN A 35 8.63 11.67 -3.01
C GLN A 35 9.72 10.73 -2.47
N SER A 36 10.76 10.45 -3.27
CA SER A 36 11.85 9.54 -2.88
C SER A 36 12.57 10.00 -1.63
N ASN A 37 12.79 11.30 -1.47
CA ASN A 37 13.40 11.89 -0.28
C ASN A 37 12.64 11.57 1.03
N VAL A 38 11.35 11.24 0.95
CA VAL A 38 10.52 10.94 2.12
C VAL A 38 10.39 9.44 2.36
N VAL A 39 10.22 8.66 1.29
CA VAL A 39 9.84 7.24 1.43
C VAL A 39 10.91 6.24 0.98
N CYS A 40 11.98 6.72 0.33
CA CYS A 40 13.11 5.88 -0.06
C CYS A 40 14.37 6.16 0.78
N GLU A 41 14.52 7.38 1.30
CA GLU A 41 15.73 7.81 1.97
C GLU A 41 15.56 8.06 3.50
N PRO A 42 16.57 7.80 4.32
CA PRO A 42 17.80 7.09 4.00
C PRO A 42 17.50 5.59 3.78
N GLU A 43 17.97 5.05 2.66
CA GLU A 43 17.59 3.72 2.16
C GLU A 43 17.80 2.60 3.19
N ALA A 44 18.93 2.59 3.90
CA ALA A 44 19.22 1.58 4.90
C ALA A 44 18.15 1.50 6.01
N ASN A 45 17.58 2.64 6.43
CA ASN A 45 16.52 2.66 7.42
C ASN A 45 15.17 2.22 6.82
N LYS A 46 14.95 2.55 5.55
CA LYS A 46 13.71 2.19 4.85
C LYS A 46 13.62 0.69 4.56
N MET A 47 14.76 0.04 4.32
CA MET A 47 14.83 -1.41 4.17
C MET A 47 14.65 -2.19 5.49
N HIS A 48 14.89 -1.54 6.63
CA HIS A 48 14.81 -2.16 7.95
C HIS A 48 14.01 -1.30 8.94
N PRO A 49 12.70 -1.09 8.71
CA PRO A 49 11.87 -0.27 9.58
C PRO A 49 11.83 -0.85 11.00
N GLN A 50 11.99 0.01 12.00
CA GLN A 50 12.08 -0.40 13.41
C GLN A 50 10.70 -0.41 14.10
N ASN A 51 9.72 0.24 13.50
CA ASN A 51 8.37 0.41 14.05
C ASN A 51 7.36 0.69 12.94
N ALA A 52 6.07 0.71 13.29
CA ALA A 52 4.99 0.96 12.36
C ALA A 52 5.11 2.31 11.61
N TYR A 53 5.64 3.35 12.28
CA TYR A 53 5.80 4.66 11.65
C TYR A 53 6.87 4.63 10.55
N ASP A 54 8.01 3.99 10.82
CA ASP A 54 9.07 3.82 9.82
C ASP A 54 8.56 3.03 8.61
N ALA A 55 7.81 1.97 8.86
CA ALA A 55 7.23 1.11 7.83
C ALA A 55 6.23 1.87 6.91
N GLN A 56 5.40 2.75 7.48
CA GLN A 56 4.47 3.59 6.72
C GLN A 56 5.18 4.52 5.74
N PHE A 57 6.41 4.91 6.03
CA PHE A 57 7.24 5.79 5.21
C PHE A 57 8.37 5.05 4.49
N SER A 58 8.17 3.76 4.20
CA SER A 58 9.12 2.95 3.43
C SER A 58 8.47 2.34 2.21
N VAL A 59 8.90 2.76 1.01
CA VAL A 59 8.46 2.13 -0.24
C VAL A 59 8.94 0.68 -0.32
N HIS A 60 10.15 0.39 0.18
CA HIS A 60 10.73 -0.95 0.23
C HIS A 60 9.88 -1.92 1.03
N TYR A 61 9.50 -1.49 2.24
CA TYR A 61 8.67 -2.29 3.14
C TYR A 61 7.26 -2.51 2.56
N ILE A 62 6.64 -1.45 2.03
CA ILE A 62 5.27 -1.52 1.51
C ILE A 62 5.17 -2.46 0.31
N MET A 63 6.10 -2.39 -0.65
CA MET A 63 6.16 -3.33 -1.76
C MET A 63 6.38 -4.77 -1.26
N SER A 64 7.31 -4.95 -0.33
CA SER A 64 7.66 -6.28 0.20
C SER A 64 6.53 -6.92 1.00
N ALA A 65 5.87 -6.16 1.86
CA ALA A 65 4.71 -6.61 2.63
C ALA A 65 3.52 -6.91 1.73
N SER A 66 3.22 -6.05 0.74
CA SER A 66 2.17 -6.27 -0.25
C SER A 66 2.42 -7.55 -1.05
N MET A 67 3.66 -7.78 -1.51
CA MET A 67 4.02 -9.01 -2.22
C MET A 67 3.88 -10.24 -1.33
N THR A 68 4.27 -10.17 -0.08
CA THR A 68 4.24 -11.30 0.85
C THR A 68 2.83 -11.62 1.30
N ARG A 69 2.10 -10.64 1.81
CA ARG A 69 0.80 -10.82 2.45
C ARG A 69 -0.40 -10.74 1.48
N GLY A 70 -0.23 -10.17 0.28
CA GLY A 70 -1.30 -9.98 -0.70
C GLY A 70 -2.29 -8.88 -0.31
N GLN A 71 -1.89 -8.02 0.62
CA GLN A 71 -2.62 -6.85 1.10
C GLN A 71 -1.65 -5.85 1.72
N PHE A 72 -2.12 -4.61 1.97
CA PHE A 72 -1.46 -3.67 2.85
C PHE A 72 -2.50 -2.90 3.67
N THR A 73 -2.65 -3.30 4.90
CA THR A 73 -3.60 -2.77 5.89
C THR A 73 -2.87 -2.40 7.19
N LEU A 74 -3.60 -2.23 8.29
CA LEU A 74 -2.98 -2.06 9.61
C LEU A 74 -2.28 -3.33 10.11
N ASP A 75 -2.67 -4.50 9.61
CA ASP A 75 -2.06 -5.77 10.02
C ASP A 75 -0.60 -5.87 9.55
N GLU A 76 -0.27 -5.28 8.40
CA GLU A 76 1.10 -5.21 7.87
C GLU A 76 2.00 -4.21 8.63
N LEU A 77 1.44 -3.48 9.59
CA LEU A 77 2.16 -2.55 10.47
C LEU A 77 2.34 -3.09 11.90
N GLU A 78 1.83 -4.30 12.19
CA GLU A 78 2.00 -4.95 13.49
C GLU A 78 3.38 -5.62 13.60
N ASP A 79 3.79 -5.89 14.83
CA ASP A 79 5.12 -6.43 15.17
C ASP A 79 5.48 -7.74 14.44
N ASP A 80 4.51 -8.61 14.19
CA ASP A 80 4.72 -9.87 13.48
C ASP A 80 5.09 -9.65 12.00
N ALA A 81 4.44 -8.68 11.35
CA ALA A 81 4.75 -8.32 9.98
C ALA A 81 6.09 -7.56 9.89
N LEU A 82 6.36 -6.65 10.83
CA LEU A 82 7.62 -5.90 10.88
C LEU A 82 8.85 -6.80 11.06
N ARG A 83 8.67 -7.98 11.64
CA ARG A 83 9.73 -8.98 11.89
C ARG A 83 9.66 -10.19 10.99
N ASP A 84 8.75 -10.22 10.03
CA ASP A 84 8.61 -11.32 9.09
C ASP A 84 9.88 -11.44 8.22
N PRO A 85 10.62 -12.55 8.30
CA PRO A 85 11.88 -12.71 7.57
C PRO A 85 11.68 -12.70 6.06
N THR A 86 10.49 -13.07 5.55
CA THR A 86 10.19 -13.04 4.12
C THR A 86 10.02 -11.61 3.64
N ILE A 87 9.34 -10.76 4.42
CA ILE A 87 9.19 -9.34 4.11
C ILE A 87 10.57 -8.66 4.11
N LEU A 88 11.37 -8.90 5.14
CA LEU A 88 12.71 -8.28 5.27
C LEU A 88 13.69 -8.77 4.19
N ASP A 89 13.61 -10.03 3.77
CA ASP A 89 14.39 -10.55 2.65
C ASP A 89 14.02 -9.82 1.33
N LEU A 90 12.72 -9.62 1.08
CA LEU A 90 12.27 -8.85 -0.08
C LEU A 90 12.66 -7.36 0.00
N CYS A 91 12.63 -6.76 1.19
CA CYS A 91 13.15 -5.39 1.37
C CYS A 91 14.61 -5.27 0.90
N SER A 92 15.45 -6.26 1.24
CA SER A 92 16.85 -6.28 0.81
C SER A 92 17.06 -6.47 -0.69
N LYS A 93 16.04 -6.93 -1.42
CA LYS A 93 16.01 -7.11 -2.87
C LYS A 93 15.27 -5.98 -3.60
N SER A 94 14.81 -4.99 -2.86
CA SER A 94 14.10 -3.85 -3.42
C SER A 94 15.01 -2.62 -3.56
N GLY A 95 14.68 -1.78 -4.51
CA GLY A 95 15.36 -0.52 -4.77
C GLY A 95 14.41 0.51 -5.34
N TYR A 96 14.94 1.68 -5.71
CA TYR A 96 14.16 2.69 -6.39
C TYR A 96 14.95 3.37 -7.51
N GLU A 97 14.24 3.96 -8.46
CA GLU A 97 14.76 4.79 -9.54
C GLU A 97 13.90 6.06 -9.63
N ILE A 98 14.55 7.19 -9.97
CA ILE A 98 13.81 8.43 -10.23
C ILE A 98 13.06 8.30 -11.55
N ASP A 99 11.76 8.57 -11.50
CA ASP A 99 10.86 8.53 -12.66
C ASP A 99 10.67 9.95 -13.24
N PRO A 100 11.29 10.28 -14.37
CA PRO A 100 11.13 11.58 -15.01
C PRO A 100 9.72 11.80 -15.59
N ASP A 101 8.96 10.72 -15.80
CA ASP A 101 7.61 10.75 -16.39
C ASP A 101 6.51 10.68 -15.30
N SER A 102 6.88 10.85 -14.03
CA SER A 102 5.91 10.87 -12.93
C SER A 102 4.91 12.00 -13.08
N ALA A 103 3.64 11.71 -12.81
CA ALA A 103 2.57 12.72 -12.81
C ALA A 103 2.51 13.59 -11.53
N TYR A 104 3.42 13.39 -10.58
CA TYR A 104 3.52 14.24 -9.38
C TYR A 104 3.88 15.70 -9.76
N PRO A 105 3.30 16.73 -9.14
CA PRO A 105 2.40 16.66 -7.97
C PRO A 105 0.92 16.54 -8.29
N LYS A 106 0.52 16.48 -9.57
CA LYS A 106 -0.90 16.39 -9.93
C LYS A 106 -1.53 15.10 -9.41
N TYR A 107 -0.84 13.99 -9.61
CA TYR A 107 -1.20 12.68 -9.07
C TYR A 107 -0.02 12.08 -8.32
N TYR A 108 -0.30 11.26 -7.33
CA TYR A 108 0.71 10.49 -6.59
C TYR A 108 0.95 9.17 -7.33
N SER A 109 1.45 9.27 -8.56
CA SER A 109 1.72 8.14 -9.42
C SER A 109 2.94 7.34 -8.96
N GLY A 110 3.02 6.09 -9.38
CA GLY A 110 4.17 5.22 -9.15
C GLY A 110 4.14 4.02 -10.07
N GLU A 111 5.31 3.46 -10.36
CA GLU A 111 5.45 2.21 -11.09
C GLU A 111 6.31 1.23 -10.30
N VAL A 112 5.91 -0.03 -10.30
CA VAL A 112 6.71 -1.13 -9.76
C VAL A 112 7.19 -2.00 -10.91
N VAL A 113 8.49 -2.26 -10.94
CA VAL A 113 9.13 -3.21 -11.86
C VAL A 113 9.63 -4.39 -11.04
N ILE A 114 9.27 -5.61 -11.44
CA ILE A 114 9.69 -6.86 -10.80
C ILE A 114 10.49 -7.68 -11.79
N GLU A 115 11.75 -8.00 -11.45
CA GLU A 115 12.48 -9.07 -12.10
C GLU A 115 12.18 -10.38 -11.37
N THR A 116 11.78 -11.39 -12.12
CA THR A 116 11.47 -12.70 -11.55
C THR A 116 12.68 -13.64 -11.64
N THR A 117 12.68 -14.66 -10.78
CA THR A 117 13.75 -15.70 -10.76
C THR A 117 13.81 -16.52 -12.06
N ASP A 118 12.70 -16.60 -12.81
CA ASP A 118 12.64 -17.26 -14.11
C ASP A 118 13.04 -16.33 -15.29
N GLY A 119 13.49 -15.10 -14.99
CA GLY A 119 14.05 -14.17 -15.97
C GLY A 119 13.05 -13.23 -16.67
N ARG A 120 11.78 -13.20 -16.24
CA ARG A 120 10.80 -12.22 -16.75
C ARG A 120 11.01 -10.87 -16.07
N THR A 121 10.71 -9.80 -16.81
CA THR A 121 10.56 -8.44 -16.26
C THR A 121 9.10 -8.04 -16.39
N LEU A 122 8.47 -7.74 -15.29
CA LEU A 122 7.06 -7.39 -15.17
C LEU A 122 6.94 -5.98 -14.61
N SER A 123 6.04 -5.16 -15.15
CA SER A 123 5.80 -3.83 -14.61
C SER A 123 4.31 -3.49 -14.54
N HIS A 124 3.97 -2.63 -13.59
CA HIS A 124 2.66 -2.01 -13.46
C HIS A 124 2.81 -0.58 -12.98
N ARG A 125 2.14 0.33 -13.67
CA ARG A 125 2.11 1.76 -13.35
C ARG A 125 0.72 2.17 -12.88
N GLU A 126 0.64 2.72 -11.69
CA GLU A 126 -0.50 3.48 -11.21
C GLU A 126 -0.31 4.95 -11.61
N ALA A 127 -0.85 5.31 -12.77
CA ALA A 127 -0.72 6.67 -13.31
C ALA A 127 -1.52 7.70 -12.50
N ILE A 128 -2.67 7.28 -11.97
CA ILE A 128 -3.57 8.07 -11.14
C ILE A 128 -3.85 7.29 -9.86
N ASN A 129 -3.33 7.78 -8.75
CA ASN A 129 -3.51 7.09 -7.47
C ASN A 129 -4.98 6.89 -7.11
N ARG A 130 -5.30 5.72 -6.61
CA ARG A 130 -6.65 5.40 -6.12
C ARG A 130 -7.07 6.35 -4.99
N GLY A 131 -8.31 6.82 -5.04
CA GLY A 131 -8.87 7.80 -4.12
C GLY A 131 -8.74 9.25 -4.58
N SER A 132 -8.15 9.51 -5.76
CA SER A 132 -8.23 10.82 -6.41
C SER A 132 -9.60 11.01 -7.09
N PRO A 133 -10.00 12.27 -7.41
CA PRO A 133 -11.26 12.52 -8.14
C PRO A 133 -11.33 11.79 -9.49
N ASP A 134 -10.19 11.60 -10.16
CA ASP A 134 -10.10 10.93 -11.46
C ASP A 134 -9.94 9.39 -11.36
N ASN A 135 -9.78 8.86 -10.15
CA ASN A 135 -9.73 7.43 -9.83
C ASN A 135 -10.35 7.19 -8.44
N PRO A 136 -11.67 7.36 -8.28
CA PRO A 136 -12.33 7.27 -6.99
C PRO A 136 -12.31 5.84 -6.44
N VAL A 137 -12.24 5.72 -5.11
CA VAL A 137 -12.42 4.45 -4.41
C VAL A 137 -13.90 4.04 -4.49
N SER A 138 -14.16 2.76 -4.76
CA SER A 138 -15.53 2.25 -4.75
C SER A 138 -16.13 2.29 -3.33
N GLN A 139 -17.46 2.38 -3.25
CA GLN A 139 -18.15 2.29 -1.95
C GLN A 139 -17.82 0.97 -1.24
N GLY A 140 -17.73 -0.14 -1.97
CA GLY A 140 -17.37 -1.44 -1.41
C GLY A 140 -15.99 -1.45 -0.76
N ASP A 141 -14.99 -0.83 -1.41
CA ASP A 141 -13.64 -0.72 -0.86
C ASP A 141 -13.59 0.18 0.38
N LEU A 142 -14.35 1.30 0.38
CA LEU A 142 -14.48 2.16 1.55
C LEU A 142 -15.09 1.42 2.73
N GLU A 143 -16.15 0.66 2.48
CA GLU A 143 -16.82 -0.16 3.50
C GLU A 143 -15.89 -1.27 4.01
N ALA A 144 -15.19 -1.96 3.12
CA ALA A 144 -14.21 -2.98 3.49
C ALA A 144 -13.12 -2.40 4.41
N LYS A 145 -12.55 -1.25 4.05
CA LYS A 145 -11.57 -0.54 4.88
C LYS A 145 -12.16 -0.11 6.22
N PHE A 146 -13.38 0.43 6.23
CA PHE A 146 -14.05 0.82 7.46
C PHE A 146 -14.20 -0.37 8.41
N PHE A 147 -14.71 -1.49 7.92
CA PHE A 147 -14.90 -2.67 8.76
C PHE A 147 -13.58 -3.29 9.22
N ALA A 148 -12.57 -3.38 8.35
CA ALA A 148 -11.25 -3.86 8.73
C ALA A 148 -10.66 -3.08 9.89
N ASN A 149 -10.85 -1.75 9.91
CA ASN A 149 -10.35 -0.89 10.97
C ASN A 149 -11.25 -0.92 12.22
N ALA A 150 -12.58 -0.79 12.06
CA ALA A 150 -13.52 -0.67 13.17
C ALA A 150 -13.58 -1.95 14.01
N THR A 151 -13.55 -3.13 13.38
CA THR A 151 -13.64 -4.41 14.08
C THR A 151 -12.40 -4.77 14.90
N ARG A 152 -11.32 -3.99 14.79
CA ARG A 152 -10.17 -4.11 15.72
C ARG A 152 -10.49 -3.63 17.14
N THR A 153 -11.52 -2.80 17.31
CA THR A 153 -11.85 -2.17 18.59
C THR A 153 -13.30 -2.36 19.01
N VAL A 154 -14.22 -2.58 18.07
CA VAL A 154 -15.65 -2.79 18.36
C VAL A 154 -16.17 -4.05 17.68
N SER A 155 -17.32 -4.56 18.14
CA SER A 155 -18.00 -5.69 17.49
C SER A 155 -18.46 -5.31 16.08
N ARG A 156 -18.60 -6.32 15.21
CA ARG A 156 -19.13 -6.14 13.86
C ARG A 156 -20.50 -5.49 13.87
N GLU A 157 -21.37 -5.90 14.79
CA GLU A 157 -22.72 -5.34 14.99
C GLU A 157 -22.65 -3.83 15.27
N LYS A 158 -21.76 -3.41 16.17
CA LYS A 158 -21.58 -1.98 16.48
C LYS A 158 -21.03 -1.21 15.29
N ALA A 159 -20.09 -1.78 14.54
CA ALA A 159 -19.59 -1.17 13.32
C ALA A 159 -20.68 -1.00 12.27
N GLU A 160 -21.55 -2.00 12.07
CA GLU A 160 -22.71 -1.89 11.18
C GLU A 160 -23.68 -0.78 11.62
N ALA A 161 -23.95 -0.66 12.93
CA ALA A 161 -24.78 0.41 13.45
C ALA A 161 -24.19 1.80 13.18
N VAL A 162 -22.87 1.96 13.37
CA VAL A 162 -22.15 3.22 13.05
C VAL A 162 -22.25 3.53 11.57
N LYS A 163 -21.98 2.53 10.70
CA LYS A 163 -22.13 2.70 9.24
C LYS A 163 -23.54 3.15 8.88
N ALA A 164 -24.56 2.47 9.40
CA ALA A 164 -25.97 2.81 9.11
C ALA A 164 -26.29 4.27 9.55
N ALA A 165 -25.85 4.68 10.75
CA ALA A 165 -26.03 6.03 11.24
C ALA A 165 -25.36 7.08 10.32
N VAL A 166 -24.11 6.84 9.91
CA VAL A 166 -23.38 7.75 9.00
C VAL A 166 -24.07 7.86 7.64
N MET A 167 -24.50 6.72 7.08
CA MET A 167 -25.16 6.70 5.76
C MET A 167 -26.56 7.32 5.74
N SER A 168 -27.13 7.57 6.92
CA SER A 168 -28.45 8.20 7.10
C SER A 168 -28.39 9.62 7.68
N LEU A 169 -27.19 10.21 7.80
CA LEU A 169 -27.02 11.54 8.43
C LEU A 169 -27.89 12.63 7.78
N GLU A 170 -28.07 12.59 6.46
CA GLU A 170 -28.82 13.61 5.73
C GLU A 170 -30.33 13.63 6.04
N ILE A 171 -30.85 12.58 6.64
CA ILE A 171 -32.28 12.48 6.99
C ILE A 171 -32.56 12.66 8.49
N HIS A 172 -31.54 12.95 9.29
CA HIS A 172 -31.68 13.21 10.72
C HIS A 172 -31.79 14.71 11.00
N ASP A 173 -32.83 15.11 11.77
CA ASP A 173 -33.06 16.52 12.14
C ASP A 173 -32.01 17.05 13.13
N ASN A 174 -31.35 16.16 13.89
CA ASN A 174 -30.22 16.52 14.73
C ASN A 174 -29.26 15.34 14.93
N LEU A 175 -28.02 15.64 15.30
CA LEU A 175 -26.94 14.63 15.49
C LEU A 175 -26.80 14.13 16.94
N ASN A 176 -27.72 14.51 17.84
CA ASN A 176 -27.68 14.18 19.27
C ASN A 176 -28.54 12.96 19.64
N THR A 177 -28.81 12.06 18.73
CA THR A 177 -29.59 10.84 18.94
C THR A 177 -28.72 9.61 19.13
#